data_2acd6cc3bce8128e32bdad7406818fad
#
_entry.id   2acd6cc3bce8128e32bdad7406818fad
#
_cell.length_a   1.000
_cell.length_b   1.000
_cell.length_c   1.000
_cell.angle_alpha   90.00
_cell.angle_beta   90.00
_cell.angle_gamma   90.00
#
_symmetry.space_group_name_H-M   'P 1'
#
loop_
_entity.id
_entity.type
_entity.pdbx_description
1 polymer ?
#
loop_
_entity_poly.entity_id
_entity_poly.type
_entity_poly.pdbx_seq_one_letter_code
_entity_poly.pdbx_strand_id
1 'polypeptide(L)'
;ALQRLKEWARKRVSAGGSRIKVRVGKGANLSMERVDAESHGWELTTWPSKQDTDTNYKRMLEWAMTPERTRAIRLGVAGQNIFDIAFAYELRAARGVEDSVEFEMLSGMATGIQEVVRRDVGSLLLYVPVVNPREFDVAISYLVRRLEENAAPENFMSGVFDIAKNEDVFARERDRFLAALSNVDPGAPVPAPNRRQDRLAQRKAGVPAEQGSVAERARRPFASEADSDPALAANRQWARDIAAAIPASTLGVEAVRAGAQALATNEAIDALVKASAGAARAWQGLAPEERAAALHRVGDVLAARRGELIEVAGSEAGKTIDQADPEVSEAIDFCHHYANASLELFDEAHMAGARFVPVDVTVVASPWNFPVAIPVGGVAAALAAGSAVILKPAPPAKRCAAELVAAFHEAGIPKDLVALAPLEDGDLSRYIVPHEAVDRVVLTGSYDKARLL
;
A
#
# COMPACT_ATOMS: atom_id res chain seq x y z
N ALA A 1 -9.81 -0.53 -19.23
CA ALA A 1 -10.59 -1.70 -18.75
C ALA A 1 -11.67 -2.09 -19.77
N LEU A 2 -12.59 -1.19 -20.14
CA LEU A 2 -13.75 -1.48 -21.03
C LEU A 2 -13.35 -2.05 -22.39
N GLN A 3 -12.30 -1.54 -23.06
CA GLN A 3 -11.79 -2.07 -24.31
C GLN A 3 -11.31 -3.53 -24.18
N ARG A 4 -10.54 -3.85 -23.15
CA ARG A 4 -10.04 -5.20 -22.87
C ARG A 4 -11.18 -6.17 -22.59
N LEU A 5 -12.19 -5.74 -21.82
CA LEU A 5 -13.38 -6.53 -21.55
C LEU A 5 -14.19 -6.80 -22.82
N LYS A 6 -14.39 -5.79 -23.68
CA LYS A 6 -15.06 -5.94 -24.99
C LYS A 6 -14.33 -6.94 -25.89
N GLU A 7 -13.01 -6.85 -25.95
CA GLU A 7 -12.21 -7.77 -26.75
C GLU A 7 -12.33 -9.23 -26.26
N TRP A 8 -12.28 -9.43 -24.95
CA TRP A 8 -12.54 -10.73 -24.36
C TRP A 8 -13.95 -11.23 -24.66
N ALA A 9 -14.98 -10.36 -24.53
CA ALA A 9 -16.37 -10.71 -24.83
C ALA A 9 -16.55 -11.07 -26.32
N ARG A 10 -15.87 -10.36 -27.22
CA ARG A 10 -15.88 -10.67 -28.64
C ARG A 10 -15.35 -12.08 -28.93
N LYS A 11 -14.20 -12.44 -28.32
CA LYS A 11 -13.64 -13.79 -28.44
C LYS A 11 -14.59 -14.85 -27.91
N ARG A 12 -15.24 -14.59 -26.75
CA ARG A 12 -16.24 -15.48 -26.18
C ARG A 12 -17.42 -15.72 -27.12
N VAL A 13 -18.00 -14.66 -27.68
CA VAL A 13 -19.13 -14.74 -28.61
C VAL A 13 -18.72 -15.47 -29.92
N SER A 14 -17.51 -15.18 -30.46
CA SER A 14 -16.98 -15.90 -31.65
C SER A 14 -16.77 -17.39 -31.39
N ALA A 15 -16.57 -17.80 -30.13
CA ALA A 15 -16.49 -19.21 -29.73
C ALA A 15 -17.87 -19.84 -29.40
N GLY A 16 -18.99 -19.19 -29.75
CA GLY A 16 -20.35 -19.70 -29.50
C GLY A 16 -20.91 -19.35 -28.13
N GLY A 17 -20.22 -18.56 -27.32
CA GLY A 17 -20.74 -18.12 -26.03
C GLY A 17 -21.70 -16.93 -26.14
N SER A 18 -22.54 -16.73 -25.12
CA SER A 18 -23.46 -15.59 -25.04
C SER A 18 -22.77 -14.27 -24.81
N ARG A 19 -23.41 -13.17 -25.23
CA ARG A 19 -23.04 -11.81 -24.85
C ARG A 19 -23.03 -11.64 -23.34
N ILE A 20 -22.14 -10.82 -22.83
CA ILE A 20 -22.15 -10.42 -21.41
C ILE A 20 -22.79 -9.05 -21.23
N LYS A 21 -23.38 -8.82 -20.07
CA LYS A 21 -23.84 -7.48 -19.65
C LYS A 21 -22.71 -6.72 -18.98
N VAL A 22 -22.51 -5.49 -19.39
CA VAL A 22 -21.52 -4.57 -18.81
C VAL A 22 -22.26 -3.36 -18.28
N ARG A 23 -22.20 -3.15 -16.96
CA ARG A 23 -22.74 -1.93 -16.34
C ARG A 23 -21.72 -0.82 -16.45
N VAL A 24 -22.19 0.36 -16.89
CA VAL A 24 -21.44 1.63 -16.85
C VAL A 24 -22.13 2.53 -15.84
N GLY A 25 -21.41 2.93 -14.84
CA GLY A 25 -21.88 3.82 -13.77
C GLY A 25 -20.75 4.70 -13.27
N LYS A 26 -21.11 5.76 -12.55
CA LYS A 26 -20.14 6.60 -11.84
C LYS A 26 -19.79 5.93 -10.53
N GLY A 27 -18.54 6.09 -10.09
CA GLY A 27 -18.06 5.54 -8.83
C GLY A 27 -18.78 6.19 -7.64
N ALA A 28 -19.04 5.37 -6.64
CA ALA A 28 -19.90 5.72 -5.55
C ALA A 28 -19.22 5.67 -4.17
N ASN A 29 -17.93 5.35 -4.07
CA ASN A 29 -17.22 5.19 -2.80
C ASN A 29 -15.94 6.02 -2.74
N LEU A 30 -15.96 7.25 -3.26
CA LEU A 30 -14.75 8.08 -3.36
C LEU A 30 -14.04 8.25 -2.01
N SER A 31 -14.78 8.47 -0.94
CA SER A 31 -14.21 8.62 0.41
C SER A 31 -13.50 7.34 0.88
N MET A 32 -14.11 6.18 0.66
CA MET A 32 -13.51 4.88 1.03
C MET A 32 -12.29 4.57 0.16
N GLU A 33 -12.37 4.82 -1.15
CA GLU A 33 -11.23 4.64 -2.07
C GLU A 33 -10.05 5.54 -1.70
N ARG A 34 -10.34 6.77 -1.20
CA ARG A 34 -9.31 7.69 -0.73
C ARG A 34 -8.64 7.18 0.55
N VAL A 35 -9.43 6.80 1.56
CA VAL A 35 -8.91 6.26 2.82
C VAL A 35 -8.08 5.00 2.57
N ASP A 36 -8.59 4.08 1.74
CA ASP A 36 -7.85 2.87 1.37
C ASP A 36 -6.53 3.18 0.66
N ALA A 37 -6.54 4.11 -0.29
CA ALA A 37 -5.34 4.52 -1.00
C ALA A 37 -4.32 5.19 -0.05
N GLU A 38 -4.77 6.12 0.80
CA GLU A 38 -3.92 6.82 1.77
C GLU A 38 -3.31 5.87 2.81
N SER A 39 -4.12 4.92 3.32
CA SER A 39 -3.66 3.94 4.32
C SER A 39 -2.56 2.99 3.82
N HIS A 40 -2.50 2.76 2.50
CA HIS A 40 -1.53 1.85 1.89
C HIS A 40 -0.46 2.58 1.05
N GLY A 41 -0.47 3.91 1.04
CA GLY A 41 0.43 4.69 0.19
C GLY A 41 0.18 4.55 -1.31
N TRP A 42 -1.04 4.19 -1.73
CA TRP A 42 -1.38 3.98 -3.13
C TRP A 42 -1.92 5.24 -3.80
N GLU A 43 -1.66 5.34 -5.10
CA GLU A 43 -2.31 6.36 -5.92
C GLU A 43 -3.83 6.13 -5.98
N LEU A 44 -4.62 7.20 -5.90
CA LEU A 44 -6.07 7.12 -5.99
C LEU A 44 -6.49 6.61 -7.38
N THR A 45 -7.34 5.57 -7.42
CA THR A 45 -7.81 4.96 -8.68
C THR A 45 -8.87 5.79 -9.37
N THR A 46 -9.61 6.62 -8.64
CA THR A 46 -10.70 7.43 -9.16
C THR A 46 -10.19 8.71 -9.83
N TRP A 47 -11.05 9.34 -10.61
CA TRP A 47 -10.76 10.65 -11.19
C TRP A 47 -10.63 11.71 -10.11
N PRO A 48 -9.74 12.72 -10.29
CA PRO A 48 -9.49 13.73 -9.27
C PRO A 48 -10.67 14.68 -9.05
N SER A 49 -11.54 14.85 -10.07
CA SER A 49 -12.68 15.75 -9.99
C SER A 49 -14.00 15.10 -10.42
N LYS A 50 -15.10 15.69 -9.96
CA LYS A 50 -16.45 15.32 -10.41
C LYS A 50 -16.62 15.57 -11.91
N GLN A 51 -16.07 16.65 -12.43
CA GLN A 51 -16.07 17.00 -13.83
C GLN A 51 -15.41 15.93 -14.71
N ASP A 52 -14.24 15.45 -14.30
CA ASP A 52 -13.52 14.38 -15.02
C ASP A 52 -14.28 13.06 -14.98
N THR A 53 -14.90 12.75 -13.85
CA THR A 53 -15.77 11.57 -13.70
C THR A 53 -16.96 11.63 -14.65
N ASP A 54 -17.64 12.78 -14.74
CA ASP A 54 -18.80 12.97 -15.61
C ASP A 54 -18.41 12.95 -17.09
N THR A 55 -17.25 13.54 -17.44
CA THR A 55 -16.68 13.49 -18.77
C THR A 55 -16.35 12.05 -19.20
N ASN A 56 -15.65 11.32 -18.32
CA ASN A 56 -15.28 9.93 -18.60
C ASN A 56 -16.51 9.00 -18.71
N TYR A 57 -17.56 9.24 -17.92
CA TYR A 57 -18.81 8.49 -18.04
C TYR A 57 -19.43 8.64 -19.43
N LYS A 58 -19.57 9.88 -19.90
CA LYS A 58 -20.07 10.19 -21.26
C LYS A 58 -19.20 9.59 -22.34
N ARG A 59 -17.88 9.71 -22.18
CA ARG A 59 -16.91 9.09 -23.10
C ARG A 59 -17.05 7.57 -23.17
N MET A 60 -17.31 6.90 -22.03
CA MET A 60 -17.56 5.45 -22.03
C MET A 60 -18.85 5.08 -22.75
N LEU A 61 -19.93 5.84 -22.55
CA LEU A 61 -21.19 5.66 -23.27
C LEU A 61 -21.03 5.85 -24.77
N GLU A 62 -20.40 6.96 -25.18
CA GLU A 62 -20.07 7.26 -26.58
C GLU A 62 -19.26 6.12 -27.23
N TRP A 63 -18.26 5.63 -26.54
CA TRP A 63 -17.44 4.56 -27.03
C TRP A 63 -18.20 3.24 -27.11
N ALA A 64 -19.01 2.88 -26.12
CA ALA A 64 -19.65 1.56 -26.00
C ALA A 64 -20.88 1.40 -26.88
N MET A 65 -21.69 2.48 -27.08
CA MET A 65 -22.94 2.44 -27.82
C MET A 65 -22.73 2.52 -29.34
N THR A 66 -22.14 1.50 -29.91
CA THR A 66 -22.02 1.36 -31.38
C THR A 66 -22.51 -0.03 -31.80
N PRO A 67 -23.10 -0.20 -33.02
CA PRO A 67 -23.55 -1.49 -33.50
C PRO A 67 -22.47 -2.58 -33.47
N GLU A 68 -21.22 -2.21 -33.77
CA GLU A 68 -20.10 -3.14 -33.73
C GLU A 68 -19.81 -3.67 -32.32
N ARG A 69 -19.83 -2.76 -31.31
CA ARG A 69 -19.44 -3.12 -29.93
C ARG A 69 -20.54 -3.83 -29.18
N THR A 70 -21.79 -3.46 -29.43
CA THR A 70 -22.96 -4.09 -28.82
C THR A 70 -23.26 -5.51 -29.33
N ARG A 71 -22.61 -5.95 -30.41
CA ARG A 71 -22.66 -7.37 -30.83
C ARG A 71 -22.08 -8.33 -29.78
N ALA A 72 -21.13 -7.88 -28.98
CA ALA A 72 -20.45 -8.71 -27.99
C ALA A 72 -20.91 -8.42 -26.54
N ILE A 73 -21.41 -7.21 -26.28
CA ILE A 73 -21.86 -6.79 -24.95
C ILE A 73 -23.28 -6.22 -24.98
N ARG A 74 -24.01 -6.40 -23.88
CA ARG A 74 -25.19 -5.62 -23.54
C ARG A 74 -24.76 -4.56 -22.54
N LEU A 75 -25.23 -3.33 -22.69
CA LEU A 75 -24.84 -2.21 -21.86
C LEU A 75 -25.93 -1.88 -20.84
N GLY A 76 -25.59 -1.86 -19.56
CA GLY A 76 -26.41 -1.32 -18.49
C GLY A 76 -25.98 0.11 -18.18
N VAL A 77 -26.82 1.08 -18.48
CA VAL A 77 -26.61 2.51 -18.17
C VAL A 77 -27.10 2.76 -16.76
N ALA A 78 -26.18 2.85 -15.80
CA ALA A 78 -26.52 3.01 -14.40
C ALA A 78 -26.34 4.47 -13.96
N GLY A 79 -27.40 5.04 -13.39
CA GLY A 79 -27.39 6.42 -12.87
C GLY A 79 -28.78 6.95 -12.57
N GLN A 80 -28.83 8.05 -11.82
CA GLN A 80 -30.05 8.74 -11.45
C GLN A 80 -30.08 10.18 -11.95
N ASN A 81 -29.01 10.64 -12.59
CA ASN A 81 -28.95 11.96 -13.20
C ASN A 81 -29.74 11.97 -14.52
N ILE A 82 -30.81 12.77 -14.56
CA ILE A 82 -31.75 12.82 -15.71
C ILE A 82 -31.05 13.27 -17.00
N PHE A 83 -30.06 14.14 -16.93
CA PHE A 83 -29.31 14.60 -18.11
C PHE A 83 -28.47 13.46 -18.71
N ASP A 84 -27.82 12.65 -17.88
CA ASP A 84 -27.06 11.49 -18.33
C ASP A 84 -27.97 10.39 -18.89
N ILE A 85 -29.16 10.22 -18.28
CA ILE A 85 -30.16 9.25 -18.75
C ILE A 85 -30.69 9.70 -20.13
N ALA A 86 -31.07 10.97 -20.27
CA ALA A 86 -31.56 11.53 -21.53
C ALA A 86 -30.49 11.43 -22.62
N PHE A 87 -29.23 11.78 -22.30
CA PHE A 87 -28.11 11.62 -23.23
C PHE A 87 -27.94 10.19 -23.73
N ALA A 88 -27.99 9.23 -22.82
CA ALA A 88 -27.87 7.80 -23.19
C ALA A 88 -29.08 7.31 -23.98
N TYR A 89 -30.28 7.83 -23.68
CA TYR A 89 -31.51 7.52 -24.39
C TYR A 89 -31.45 7.98 -25.85
N GLU A 90 -31.11 9.23 -26.08
CA GLU A 90 -30.97 9.81 -27.42
C GLU A 90 -29.80 9.15 -28.20
N LEU A 91 -28.68 8.90 -27.52
CA LEU A 91 -27.52 8.29 -28.15
C LEU A 91 -27.80 6.86 -28.64
N ARG A 92 -28.53 6.02 -27.85
CA ARG A 92 -28.87 4.67 -28.27
C ARG A 92 -29.79 4.68 -29.50
N ALA A 93 -30.78 5.60 -29.54
CA ALA A 93 -31.70 5.76 -30.65
C ALA A 93 -30.98 6.22 -31.92
N ALA A 94 -30.15 7.27 -31.81
CA ALA A 94 -29.37 7.80 -32.92
C ALA A 94 -28.42 6.76 -33.54
N ARG A 95 -28.04 5.72 -32.78
CA ARG A 95 -27.12 4.66 -33.23
C ARG A 95 -27.78 3.32 -33.52
N GLY A 96 -29.09 3.19 -33.34
CA GLY A 96 -29.84 1.95 -33.59
C GLY A 96 -29.37 0.79 -32.72
N VAL A 97 -29.13 1.02 -31.44
CA VAL A 97 -28.63 0.00 -30.50
C VAL A 97 -29.56 -0.22 -29.29
N GLU A 98 -30.82 0.17 -29.39
CA GLU A 98 -31.82 0.15 -28.31
C GLU A 98 -31.95 -1.21 -27.65
N ASP A 99 -31.99 -2.30 -28.44
CA ASP A 99 -32.11 -3.68 -27.96
C ASP A 99 -30.89 -4.17 -27.15
N SER A 100 -29.82 -3.41 -27.16
CA SER A 100 -28.56 -3.76 -26.49
C SER A 100 -28.24 -2.85 -25.31
N VAL A 101 -29.11 -1.87 -25.01
CA VAL A 101 -28.90 -0.87 -23.95
C VAL A 101 -30.08 -0.89 -22.99
N GLU A 102 -29.80 -1.20 -21.75
CA GLU A 102 -30.75 -1.20 -20.64
C GLU A 102 -30.43 -0.03 -19.68
N PHE A 103 -31.45 0.52 -19.03
CA PHE A 103 -31.28 1.53 -17.99
C PHE A 103 -31.40 0.88 -16.61
N GLU A 104 -30.55 1.33 -15.70
CA GLU A 104 -30.48 0.81 -14.34
C GLU A 104 -30.51 1.95 -13.32
N MET A 105 -31.35 1.84 -12.31
CA MET A 105 -31.45 2.81 -11.22
C MET A 105 -31.43 2.12 -9.87
N LEU A 106 -31.07 2.85 -8.84
CA LEU A 106 -31.10 2.37 -7.46
C LEU A 106 -32.54 2.38 -6.95
N SER A 107 -33.02 1.26 -6.44
CA SER A 107 -34.39 1.18 -5.87
C SER A 107 -34.53 2.04 -4.62
N GLY A 108 -35.70 2.57 -4.40
CA GLY A 108 -36.04 3.38 -3.23
C GLY A 108 -35.60 4.85 -3.28
N MET A 109 -34.95 5.27 -4.34
CA MET A 109 -34.50 6.66 -4.53
C MET A 109 -35.13 7.26 -5.78
N ALA A 110 -35.61 8.53 -5.67
CA ALA A 110 -36.18 9.28 -6.80
C ALA A 110 -37.28 8.47 -7.56
N THR A 111 -38.26 7.95 -6.86
CA THR A 111 -39.32 7.07 -7.42
C THR A 111 -40.07 7.71 -8.58
N GLY A 112 -40.36 9.01 -8.52
CA GLY A 112 -40.98 9.75 -9.61
C GLY A 112 -40.13 9.76 -10.89
N ILE A 113 -38.82 9.90 -10.79
CA ILE A 113 -37.91 9.81 -11.94
C ILE A 113 -37.89 8.38 -12.48
N GLN A 114 -37.85 7.39 -11.60
CA GLN A 114 -37.88 5.97 -12.01
C GLN A 114 -39.13 5.64 -12.83
N GLU A 115 -40.29 6.16 -12.43
CA GLU A 115 -41.55 5.93 -13.11
C GLU A 115 -41.57 6.56 -14.52
N VAL A 116 -41.09 7.80 -14.64
CA VAL A 116 -40.96 8.49 -15.92
C VAL A 116 -39.97 7.77 -16.83
N VAL A 117 -38.80 7.47 -16.34
CA VAL A 117 -37.77 6.75 -17.10
C VAL A 117 -38.31 5.39 -17.57
N ARG A 118 -38.94 4.60 -16.69
CA ARG A 118 -39.55 3.30 -17.05
C ARG A 118 -40.57 3.44 -18.15
N ARG A 119 -41.42 4.46 -18.09
CA ARG A 119 -42.43 4.74 -19.11
C ARG A 119 -41.82 5.03 -20.47
N ASP A 120 -40.76 5.86 -20.49
CA ASP A 120 -40.16 6.36 -21.73
C ASP A 120 -39.19 5.35 -22.36
N VAL A 121 -38.48 4.56 -21.57
CA VAL A 121 -37.52 3.53 -22.05
C VAL A 121 -38.15 2.13 -22.23
N GLY A 122 -39.38 1.92 -21.75
CA GLY A 122 -40.10 0.65 -21.82
C GLY A 122 -39.74 -0.35 -20.69
N SER A 123 -38.54 -0.39 -20.21
CA SER A 123 -38.08 -1.25 -19.10
C SER A 123 -37.03 -0.59 -18.28
N LEU A 124 -37.01 -0.83 -16.96
CA LEU A 124 -36.01 -0.30 -16.03
C LEU A 124 -35.60 -1.38 -15.04
N LEU A 125 -34.29 -1.62 -14.93
CA LEU A 125 -33.74 -2.49 -13.89
C LEU A 125 -33.53 -1.70 -12.61
N LEU A 126 -34.18 -2.12 -11.53
CA LEU A 126 -33.96 -1.55 -10.20
C LEU A 126 -32.97 -2.40 -9.44
N TYR A 127 -31.86 -1.78 -9.03
CA TYR A 127 -30.83 -2.42 -8.23
C TYR A 127 -31.16 -2.31 -6.74
N VAL A 128 -31.03 -3.41 -6.02
CA VAL A 128 -31.14 -3.49 -4.56
C VAL A 128 -29.97 -4.29 -4.00
N PRO A 129 -29.46 -3.99 -2.82
CA PRO A 129 -28.54 -4.88 -2.14
C PRO A 129 -29.27 -6.17 -1.74
N VAL A 130 -28.67 -7.29 -2.04
CA VAL A 130 -29.15 -8.62 -1.60
C VAL A 130 -28.06 -9.21 -0.73
N VAL A 131 -28.35 -9.37 0.56
CA VAL A 131 -27.42 -9.90 1.54
C VAL A 131 -28.06 -11.07 2.30
N ASN A 132 -27.22 -11.94 2.85
CA ASN A 132 -27.69 -12.93 3.81
C ASN A 132 -28.28 -12.21 5.05
N PRO A 133 -29.42 -12.61 5.61
CA PRO A 133 -29.96 -12.00 6.82
C PRO A 133 -28.98 -11.93 8.01
N ARG A 134 -28.01 -12.82 8.07
CA ARG A 134 -26.96 -12.81 9.10
C ARG A 134 -25.88 -11.72 8.89
N GLU A 135 -25.83 -11.14 7.70
CA GLU A 135 -24.89 -10.10 7.27
C GLU A 135 -25.64 -8.79 6.96
N PHE A 136 -26.76 -8.54 7.65
CA PHE A 136 -27.61 -7.38 7.38
C PHE A 136 -26.92 -6.03 7.68
N ASP A 137 -25.95 -6.02 8.56
CA ASP A 137 -25.05 -4.89 8.82
C ASP A 137 -24.32 -4.39 7.55
N VAL A 138 -23.96 -5.29 6.65
CA VAL A 138 -23.40 -4.95 5.33
C VAL A 138 -24.39 -4.13 4.49
N ALA A 139 -25.68 -4.48 4.53
CA ALA A 139 -26.72 -3.72 3.83
C ALA A 139 -26.93 -2.34 4.46
N ILE A 140 -26.88 -2.23 5.79
CA ILE A 140 -26.94 -0.95 6.51
C ILE A 140 -25.75 -0.06 6.12
N SER A 141 -24.54 -0.59 6.16
CA SER A 141 -23.32 0.13 5.77
C SER A 141 -23.40 0.61 4.30
N TYR A 142 -23.94 -0.21 3.41
CA TYR A 142 -24.19 0.18 2.02
C TYR A 142 -25.19 1.35 1.93
N LEU A 143 -26.29 1.30 2.69
CA LEU A 143 -27.30 2.35 2.71
C LEU A 143 -26.73 3.67 3.24
N VAL A 144 -26.01 3.64 4.35
CA VAL A 144 -25.39 4.86 4.93
C VAL A 144 -24.48 5.54 3.92
N ARG A 145 -23.60 4.79 3.27
CA ARG A 145 -22.73 5.35 2.20
C ARG A 145 -23.52 5.97 1.05
N ARG A 146 -24.69 5.39 0.67
CA ARG A 146 -25.54 5.96 -0.38
C ARG A 146 -26.20 7.25 0.07
N LEU A 147 -26.61 7.36 1.33
CA LEU A 147 -27.20 8.58 1.88
C LEU A 147 -26.18 9.72 1.93
N GLU A 148 -24.99 9.47 2.42
CA GLU A 148 -23.90 10.45 2.45
C GLU A 148 -23.54 10.95 1.05
N GLU A 149 -23.40 10.05 0.11
CA GLU A 149 -23.08 10.35 -1.27
C GLU A 149 -24.16 11.20 -1.96
N ASN A 150 -25.43 10.89 -1.72
CA ASN A 150 -26.56 11.62 -2.30
C ASN A 150 -26.74 13.00 -1.66
N ALA A 151 -26.30 13.18 -0.41
CA ALA A 151 -26.33 14.46 0.28
C ALA A 151 -25.20 15.41 -0.15
N ALA A 152 -24.16 14.90 -0.81
CA ALA A 152 -23.03 15.72 -1.25
C ALA A 152 -23.49 16.80 -2.26
N PRO A 153 -23.11 18.09 -2.11
CA PRO A 153 -23.55 19.18 -2.97
C PRO A 153 -23.24 18.98 -4.46
N GLU A 154 -22.23 18.18 -4.78
CA GLU A 154 -21.82 17.84 -6.13
C GLU A 154 -22.69 16.75 -6.76
N ASN A 155 -23.44 16.00 -5.95
CA ASN A 155 -24.30 14.94 -6.43
C ASN A 155 -25.63 15.51 -6.97
N PHE A 156 -26.07 15.03 -8.13
CA PHE A 156 -27.36 15.38 -8.72
C PHE A 156 -28.53 15.19 -7.74
N MET A 157 -28.48 14.14 -6.92
CA MET A 157 -29.55 13.81 -5.98
C MET A 157 -29.77 14.88 -4.89
N SER A 158 -28.76 15.69 -4.57
CA SER A 158 -28.88 16.78 -3.59
C SER A 158 -29.89 17.85 -4.03
N GLY A 159 -30.09 18.04 -5.33
CA GLY A 159 -31.05 19.00 -5.92
C GLY A 159 -32.29 18.36 -6.53
N VAL A 160 -32.47 17.05 -6.43
CA VAL A 160 -33.50 16.30 -7.18
C VAL A 160 -34.95 16.76 -6.90
N PHE A 161 -35.25 17.18 -5.69
CA PHE A 161 -36.59 17.64 -5.30
C PHE A 161 -36.89 19.07 -5.74
N ASP A 162 -35.87 19.86 -6.02
CA ASP A 162 -35.99 21.28 -6.37
C ASP A 162 -35.81 21.53 -7.88
N ILE A 163 -35.23 20.57 -8.62
CA ILE A 163 -34.86 20.78 -10.03
C ILE A 163 -36.02 21.15 -10.94
N ALA A 164 -37.22 20.70 -10.63
CA ALA A 164 -38.44 21.05 -11.40
C ALA A 164 -39.06 22.40 -11.01
N LYS A 165 -38.63 22.99 -9.90
CA LYS A 165 -39.25 24.21 -9.33
C LYS A 165 -38.29 25.38 -9.22
N ASN A 166 -36.98 25.11 -9.31
CA ASN A 166 -35.93 26.09 -9.13
C ASN A 166 -35.03 26.11 -10.38
N GLU A 167 -35.14 27.19 -11.14
CA GLU A 167 -34.42 27.40 -12.39
C GLU A 167 -32.90 27.43 -12.19
N ASP A 168 -32.39 27.93 -11.07
CA ASP A 168 -30.98 27.99 -10.75
C ASP A 168 -30.40 26.57 -10.54
N VAL A 169 -31.17 25.69 -9.88
CA VAL A 169 -30.80 24.30 -9.68
C VAL A 169 -30.76 23.57 -11.03
N PHE A 170 -31.76 23.78 -11.87
CA PHE A 170 -31.78 23.18 -13.21
C PHE A 170 -30.63 23.71 -14.07
N ALA A 171 -30.38 25.01 -14.10
CA ALA A 171 -29.30 25.63 -14.83
C ALA A 171 -27.93 25.10 -14.37
N ARG A 172 -27.71 25.00 -13.06
CA ARG A 172 -26.47 24.43 -12.50
C ARG A 172 -26.21 23.01 -13.00
N GLU A 173 -27.19 22.12 -12.95
CA GLU A 173 -27.02 20.73 -13.39
C GLU A 173 -26.88 20.62 -14.92
N ARG A 174 -27.62 21.43 -15.68
CA ARG A 174 -27.48 21.56 -17.13
C ARG A 174 -26.06 22.02 -17.49
N ASP A 175 -25.54 23.04 -16.83
CA ASP A 175 -24.24 23.61 -17.15
C ASP A 175 -23.11 22.64 -16.79
N ARG A 176 -23.22 21.90 -15.69
CA ARG A 176 -22.33 20.77 -15.35
C ARG A 176 -22.34 19.68 -16.43
N PHE A 177 -23.54 19.32 -16.92
CA PHE A 177 -23.69 18.34 -17.97
C PHE A 177 -23.02 18.81 -19.28
N LEU A 178 -23.29 20.07 -19.70
CA LEU A 178 -22.72 20.65 -20.91
C LEU A 178 -21.19 20.79 -20.83
N ALA A 179 -20.68 21.22 -19.70
CA ALA A 179 -19.24 21.29 -19.46
C ALA A 179 -18.56 19.89 -19.53
N ALA A 180 -19.21 18.87 -18.97
CA ALA A 180 -18.70 17.51 -19.10
C ALA A 180 -18.79 16.97 -20.53
N LEU A 181 -19.83 17.32 -21.27
CA LEU A 181 -20.02 16.89 -22.65
C LEU A 181 -19.00 17.57 -23.60
N SER A 182 -18.76 18.87 -23.42
CA SER A 182 -17.78 19.62 -24.22
C SER A 182 -16.34 19.11 -24.09
N ASN A 183 -16.03 18.46 -22.95
CA ASN A 183 -14.72 17.86 -22.70
C ASN A 183 -14.59 16.41 -23.25
N VAL A 184 -15.65 15.86 -23.83
CA VAL A 184 -15.60 14.53 -24.47
C VAL A 184 -14.87 14.66 -25.80
N ASP A 185 -13.64 14.16 -25.84
CA ASP A 185 -12.88 14.00 -27.06
C ASP A 185 -12.79 12.51 -27.44
N PRO A 186 -13.50 12.09 -28.50
CA PRO A 186 -13.42 10.70 -28.98
C PRO A 186 -12.04 10.29 -29.47
N GLY A 187 -11.21 11.24 -29.87
CA GLY A 187 -9.85 11.03 -30.36
C GLY A 187 -8.79 11.03 -29.24
N ALA A 188 -9.15 11.49 -28.04
CA ALA A 188 -8.19 11.55 -26.94
C ALA A 188 -7.66 10.16 -26.56
N PRO A 189 -6.36 10.01 -26.26
CA PRO A 189 -5.81 8.73 -25.82
C PRO A 189 -6.50 8.26 -24.53
N VAL A 190 -6.63 6.96 -24.39
CA VAL A 190 -7.11 6.37 -23.12
C VAL A 190 -6.13 6.73 -22.03
N PRO A 191 -6.57 7.39 -20.94
CA PRO A 191 -5.66 7.72 -19.85
C PRO A 191 -5.06 6.45 -19.26
N ALA A 192 -3.76 6.52 -18.94
CA ALA A 192 -3.10 5.45 -18.22
C ALA A 192 -3.69 5.30 -16.83
N PRO A 193 -3.71 4.10 -16.25
CA PRO A 193 -4.07 3.93 -14.85
C PRO A 193 -3.15 4.75 -13.94
N ASN A 194 -3.69 5.32 -12.87
CA ASN A 194 -2.88 6.03 -11.87
C ASN A 194 -1.97 5.05 -11.13
N ARG A 195 -2.50 3.93 -10.68
CA ARG A 195 -1.71 2.86 -10.02
C ARG A 195 -0.85 2.13 -11.05
N ARG A 196 0.47 2.19 -10.86
CA ARG A 196 1.48 1.66 -11.81
C ARG A 196 2.57 0.86 -11.12
N GLN A 197 2.42 0.59 -9.81
CA GLN A 197 3.41 -0.17 -9.07
C GLN A 197 3.66 -1.53 -9.74
N ASP A 198 4.94 -1.93 -9.84
CA ASP A 198 5.36 -3.19 -10.45
C ASP A 198 6.49 -3.80 -9.61
N ARG A 199 6.13 -4.66 -8.67
CA ARG A 199 7.08 -5.34 -7.77
C ARG A 199 8.01 -6.32 -8.49
N LEU A 200 7.58 -6.88 -9.65
CA LEU A 200 8.48 -7.70 -10.48
C LEU A 200 9.59 -6.85 -11.11
N ALA A 201 9.23 -5.70 -11.65
CA ALA A 201 10.20 -4.78 -12.22
C ALA A 201 11.15 -4.22 -11.14
N GLN A 202 10.63 -3.86 -9.96
CA GLN A 202 11.43 -3.39 -8.82
C GLN A 202 12.43 -4.45 -8.34
N ARG A 203 11.98 -5.69 -8.16
CA ARG A 203 12.87 -6.83 -7.82
C ARG A 203 14.00 -7.00 -8.84
N LYS A 204 13.67 -6.88 -10.14
CA LYS A 204 14.68 -7.02 -11.21
C LYS A 204 15.66 -5.83 -11.24
N ALA A 205 15.21 -4.64 -10.92
CA ALA A 205 16.07 -3.46 -10.87
C ALA A 205 17.06 -3.50 -9.71
N GLY A 206 16.72 -4.20 -8.61
CA GLY A 206 17.55 -4.29 -7.41
C GLY A 206 17.69 -2.97 -6.67
N VAL A 207 18.77 -2.85 -5.91
CA VAL A 207 19.05 -1.66 -5.10
C VAL A 207 19.38 -0.46 -6.00
N PRO A 208 18.69 0.68 -5.87
CA PRO A 208 18.98 1.87 -6.68
C PRO A 208 20.42 2.34 -6.49
N ALA A 209 21.03 2.82 -7.56
CA ALA A 209 22.33 3.47 -7.45
C ALA A 209 22.22 4.77 -6.64
N GLU A 210 23.21 5.02 -5.81
CA GLU A 210 23.29 6.28 -5.05
C GLU A 210 23.47 7.47 -5.99
N GLN A 211 22.65 8.50 -5.79
CA GLN A 211 22.68 9.73 -6.58
C GLN A 211 22.80 10.94 -5.66
N GLY A 212 23.47 11.99 -6.13
CA GLY A 212 23.68 13.22 -5.39
C GLY A 212 24.79 13.13 -4.33
N SER A 213 25.01 14.24 -3.66
CA SER A 213 25.96 14.39 -2.53
C SER A 213 25.43 13.67 -1.27
N VAL A 214 26.33 13.44 -0.31
CA VAL A 214 25.95 12.90 1.01
C VAL A 214 24.89 13.79 1.68
N ALA A 215 25.04 15.11 1.62
CA ALA A 215 24.10 16.06 2.22
C ALA A 215 22.69 15.99 1.59
N GLU A 216 22.60 15.80 0.26
CA GLU A 216 21.32 15.63 -0.42
C GLU A 216 20.66 14.30 -0.05
N ARG A 217 21.43 13.21 0.02
CA ARG A 217 20.92 11.90 0.43
C ARG A 217 20.45 11.88 1.88
N ALA A 218 21.17 12.56 2.77
CA ALA A 218 20.83 12.67 4.18
C ALA A 218 19.53 13.43 4.45
N ARG A 219 19.19 14.40 3.62
CA ARG A 219 18.01 15.28 3.77
C ARG A 219 16.85 14.86 2.88
N ARG A 220 16.76 13.59 2.53
CA ARG A 220 15.64 13.03 1.77
C ARG A 220 14.31 13.27 2.54
N PRO A 221 13.31 13.91 1.91
CA PRO A 221 12.00 14.09 2.55
C PRO A 221 11.40 12.73 2.92
N PHE A 222 10.79 12.67 4.10
CA PHE A 222 10.07 11.46 4.50
C PHE A 222 8.79 11.31 3.65
N ALA A 223 8.59 10.10 3.17
CA ALA A 223 7.35 9.65 2.56
C ALA A 223 7.19 8.18 2.94
N SER A 224 6.01 7.81 3.43
CA SER A 224 5.73 6.41 3.78
C SER A 224 5.87 5.52 2.55
N GLU A 225 6.50 4.39 2.74
CA GLU A 225 6.66 3.36 1.71
C GLU A 225 5.30 2.71 1.41
N ALA A 226 4.96 2.62 0.14
CA ALA A 226 3.70 2.04 -0.29
C ALA A 226 3.69 0.50 -0.13
N ASP A 227 2.58 -0.03 0.37
CA ASP A 227 2.32 -1.46 0.35
C ASP A 227 2.14 -1.99 -1.07
N SER A 228 2.29 -3.31 -1.25
CA SER A 228 2.13 -3.92 -2.57
C SER A 228 0.66 -4.02 -2.96
N ASP A 229 0.24 -3.28 -4.00
CA ASP A 229 -1.14 -3.25 -4.47
C ASP A 229 -1.54 -4.61 -5.11
N PRO A 230 -2.44 -5.39 -4.48
CA PRO A 230 -2.86 -6.70 -5.01
C PRO A 230 -3.77 -6.58 -6.24
N ALA A 231 -4.28 -5.38 -6.57
CA ALA A 231 -5.08 -5.16 -7.77
C ALA A 231 -4.24 -5.19 -9.06
N LEU A 232 -2.91 -5.05 -8.95
CA LEU A 232 -2.00 -5.05 -10.09
C LEU A 232 -1.53 -6.47 -10.46
N ALA A 233 -1.55 -6.79 -11.73
CA ALA A 233 -1.24 -8.16 -12.21
C ALA A 233 0.21 -8.56 -11.94
N ALA A 234 1.15 -7.63 -12.07
CA ALA A 234 2.57 -7.87 -11.79
C ALA A 234 2.80 -8.20 -10.31
N ASN A 235 2.15 -7.44 -9.40
CA ASN A 235 2.27 -7.68 -7.97
C ASN A 235 1.65 -9.02 -7.54
N ARG A 236 0.51 -9.42 -8.15
CA ARG A 236 -0.06 -10.76 -7.91
C ARG A 236 0.85 -11.88 -8.40
N GLN A 237 1.57 -11.70 -9.52
CA GLN A 237 2.53 -12.69 -9.97
C GLN A 237 3.71 -12.76 -9.03
N TRP A 238 4.27 -11.63 -8.64
CA TRP A 238 5.34 -11.52 -7.65
C TRP A 238 4.96 -12.20 -6.32
N ALA A 239 3.75 -11.96 -5.81
CA ALA A 239 3.27 -12.61 -4.59
C ALA A 239 3.13 -14.14 -4.73
N ARG A 240 2.67 -14.63 -5.90
CA ARG A 240 2.62 -16.08 -6.17
C ARG A 240 4.00 -16.72 -6.22
N ASP A 241 4.98 -16.02 -6.78
CA ASP A 241 6.36 -16.51 -6.85
C ASP A 241 6.96 -16.64 -5.44
N ILE A 242 6.70 -15.66 -4.55
CA ILE A 242 7.09 -15.72 -3.13
C ILE A 242 6.38 -16.89 -2.42
N ALA A 243 5.06 -16.98 -2.56
CA ALA A 243 4.27 -18.04 -1.93
C ALA A 243 4.76 -19.45 -2.34
N ALA A 244 5.21 -19.62 -3.57
CA ALA A 244 5.78 -20.86 -4.05
C ALA A 244 7.17 -21.17 -3.47
N ALA A 245 7.95 -20.14 -3.12
CA ALA A 245 9.28 -20.27 -2.54
C ALA A 245 9.26 -20.56 -1.02
N ILE A 246 8.28 -20.06 -0.28
CA ILE A 246 8.15 -20.17 1.19
C ILE A 246 8.41 -21.61 1.71
N PRO A 247 7.80 -22.69 1.17
CA PRO A 247 7.96 -24.02 1.75
C PRO A 247 9.39 -24.60 1.66
N ALA A 248 10.18 -24.13 0.70
CA ALA A 248 11.54 -24.60 0.46
C ALA A 248 12.61 -23.56 0.80
N SER A 249 12.24 -22.45 1.41
CA SER A 249 13.15 -21.34 1.71
C SER A 249 14.23 -21.74 2.70
N THR A 250 15.48 -21.46 2.33
CA THR A 250 16.67 -21.63 3.16
C THR A 250 17.32 -20.30 3.55
N LEU A 251 16.66 -19.18 3.26
CA LEU A 251 17.15 -17.85 3.61
C LEU A 251 17.49 -17.76 5.10
N GLY A 252 18.64 -17.21 5.43
CA GLY A 252 19.12 -17.00 6.80
C GLY A 252 19.64 -18.26 7.53
N VAL A 253 19.41 -19.47 7.03
CA VAL A 253 19.78 -20.72 7.75
C VAL A 253 21.27 -20.79 8.04
N GLU A 254 22.11 -20.53 7.05
CA GLU A 254 23.56 -20.60 7.21
C GLU A 254 24.10 -19.51 8.13
N ALA A 255 23.57 -18.29 8.03
CA ALA A 255 23.98 -17.18 8.90
C ALA A 255 23.60 -17.43 10.37
N VAL A 256 22.43 -18.00 10.62
CA VAL A 256 22.01 -18.41 11.97
C VAL A 256 22.94 -19.50 12.52
N ARG A 257 23.25 -20.52 11.72
CA ARG A 257 24.14 -21.59 12.12
C ARG A 257 25.54 -21.08 12.46
N ALA A 258 26.12 -20.27 11.58
CA ALA A 258 27.44 -19.70 11.76
C ALA A 258 27.50 -18.76 12.98
N GLY A 259 26.50 -17.90 13.17
CA GLY A 259 26.38 -17.00 14.32
C GLY A 259 26.22 -17.75 15.65
N ALA A 260 25.44 -18.83 15.69
CA ALA A 260 25.30 -19.65 16.88
C ALA A 260 26.61 -20.39 17.25
N GLN A 261 27.37 -20.87 16.26
CA GLN A 261 28.66 -21.46 16.48
C GLN A 261 29.70 -20.45 16.97
N ALA A 262 29.69 -19.25 16.40
CA ALA A 262 30.62 -18.17 16.79
C ALA A 262 30.38 -17.68 18.23
N LEU A 263 29.14 -17.71 18.73
CA LEU A 263 28.76 -17.21 20.04
C LEU A 263 28.44 -18.33 21.05
N ALA A 264 29.25 -19.41 21.02
CA ALA A 264 29.00 -20.59 21.85
C ALA A 264 29.50 -20.46 23.29
N THR A 265 30.27 -19.43 23.63
CA THR A 265 30.84 -19.21 24.96
C THR A 265 30.70 -17.73 25.42
N ASN A 266 30.85 -17.48 26.72
CA ASN A 266 30.84 -16.15 27.29
C ASN A 266 31.98 -15.27 26.75
N GLU A 267 33.19 -15.86 26.58
CA GLU A 267 34.34 -15.15 26.03
C GLU A 267 34.10 -14.69 24.59
N ALA A 268 33.35 -15.47 23.80
CA ALA A 268 32.96 -15.07 22.46
C ALA A 268 31.95 -13.88 22.50
N ILE A 269 31.06 -13.84 23.47
CA ILE A 269 30.15 -12.72 23.71
C ILE A 269 30.93 -11.47 24.14
N ASP A 270 31.89 -11.60 25.08
CA ASP A 270 32.77 -10.50 25.50
C ASP A 270 33.52 -9.90 24.32
N ALA A 271 34.06 -10.75 23.43
CA ALA A 271 34.75 -10.32 22.23
C ALA A 271 33.81 -9.56 21.26
N LEU A 272 32.57 -10.06 21.09
CA LEU A 272 31.56 -9.38 20.28
C LEU A 272 31.20 -8.00 20.83
N VAL A 273 30.89 -7.90 22.12
CA VAL A 273 30.52 -6.63 22.77
C VAL A 273 31.66 -5.62 22.66
N LYS A 274 32.90 -6.07 22.88
CA LYS A 274 34.09 -5.23 22.73
C LYS A 274 34.31 -4.74 21.31
N ALA A 275 34.13 -5.60 20.30
CA ALA A 275 34.22 -5.22 18.89
C ALA A 275 33.15 -4.18 18.53
N SER A 276 31.90 -4.39 18.98
CA SER A 276 30.79 -3.46 18.77
C SER A 276 31.06 -2.10 19.41
N ALA A 277 31.60 -2.05 20.64
CA ALA A 277 31.99 -0.78 21.29
C ALA A 277 33.07 -0.04 20.50
N GLY A 278 34.04 -0.77 19.91
CA GLY A 278 35.03 -0.19 19.01
C GLY A 278 34.43 0.40 17.75
N ALA A 279 33.49 -0.31 17.13
CA ALA A 279 32.79 0.15 15.93
C ALA A 279 31.87 1.38 16.21
N ALA A 280 31.24 1.42 17.38
CA ALA A 280 30.43 2.57 17.80
C ALA A 280 31.21 3.86 17.80
N ARG A 281 32.42 3.87 18.33
CA ARG A 281 33.28 5.10 18.39
C ARG A 281 33.66 5.58 17.00
N ALA A 282 33.93 4.66 16.05
CA ALA A 282 34.18 5.06 14.67
C ALA A 282 32.92 5.63 14.01
N TRP A 283 31.74 5.05 14.28
CA TRP A 283 30.45 5.51 13.79
C TRP A 283 30.05 6.89 14.36
N GLN A 284 30.32 7.14 15.65
CA GLN A 284 30.10 8.41 16.31
C GLN A 284 30.99 9.53 15.74
N GLY A 285 32.17 9.16 15.22
CA GLY A 285 33.09 10.09 14.57
C GLY A 285 32.67 10.55 13.17
N LEU A 286 31.67 9.92 12.56
CA LEU A 286 31.10 10.33 11.27
C LEU A 286 30.21 11.58 11.46
N ALA A 287 30.11 12.40 10.41
CA ALA A 287 29.14 13.49 10.40
C ALA A 287 27.71 12.96 10.50
N PRO A 288 26.77 13.70 11.13
CA PRO A 288 25.37 13.29 11.20
C PRO A 288 24.76 12.96 9.83
N GLU A 289 25.12 13.72 8.80
CA GLU A 289 24.68 13.51 7.43
C GLU A 289 25.19 12.19 6.84
N GLU A 290 26.37 11.75 7.17
CA GLU A 290 26.92 10.46 6.71
C GLU A 290 26.12 9.29 7.31
N ARG A 291 25.80 9.37 8.61
CA ARG A 291 24.97 8.37 9.29
C ARG A 291 23.54 8.35 8.76
N ALA A 292 22.93 9.53 8.55
CA ALA A 292 21.59 9.64 7.97
C ALA A 292 21.53 9.07 6.56
N ALA A 293 22.50 9.40 5.69
CA ALA A 293 22.57 8.85 4.33
C ALA A 293 22.73 7.33 4.33
N ALA A 294 23.51 6.76 5.26
CA ALA A 294 23.66 5.32 5.41
C ALA A 294 22.35 4.65 5.83
N LEU A 295 21.56 5.23 6.74
CA LEU A 295 20.25 4.71 7.12
C LEU A 295 19.24 4.78 5.98
N HIS A 296 19.22 5.86 5.19
CA HIS A 296 18.41 5.93 3.97
C HIS A 296 18.79 4.81 3.00
N ARG A 297 20.08 4.52 2.87
CA ARG A 297 20.57 3.41 2.04
C ARG A 297 20.08 2.05 2.53
N VAL A 298 20.02 1.83 3.85
CA VAL A 298 19.42 0.62 4.43
C VAL A 298 17.96 0.48 4.00
N GLY A 299 17.17 1.55 4.06
CA GLY A 299 15.79 1.57 3.57
C GLY A 299 15.68 1.15 2.10
N ASP A 300 16.56 1.66 1.23
CA ASP A 300 16.60 1.29 -0.19
C ASP A 300 16.95 -0.19 -0.41
N VAL A 301 17.85 -0.75 0.40
CA VAL A 301 18.20 -2.19 0.36
C VAL A 301 17.03 -3.04 0.84
N LEU A 302 16.36 -2.68 1.94
CA LEU A 302 15.17 -3.39 2.42
C LEU A 302 14.06 -3.38 1.37
N ALA A 303 13.84 -2.25 0.69
CA ALA A 303 12.88 -2.16 -0.41
C ALA A 303 13.21 -3.10 -1.57
N ALA A 304 14.46 -3.19 -1.97
CA ALA A 304 14.92 -4.11 -3.01
C ALA A 304 14.79 -5.59 -2.61
N ARG A 305 15.04 -5.91 -1.33
CA ARG A 305 14.94 -7.24 -0.75
C ARG A 305 13.56 -7.60 -0.20
N ARG A 306 12.54 -6.75 -0.42
CA ARG A 306 11.18 -6.93 0.11
C ARG A 306 10.66 -8.37 -0.07
N GLY A 307 10.82 -8.94 -1.25
CA GLY A 307 10.35 -10.30 -1.54
C GLY A 307 11.05 -11.38 -0.70
N GLU A 308 12.35 -11.24 -0.46
CA GLU A 308 13.14 -12.16 0.38
C GLU A 308 12.74 -12.07 1.85
N LEU A 309 12.50 -10.84 2.33
CA LEU A 309 12.05 -10.60 3.71
C LEU A 309 10.65 -11.18 3.95
N ILE A 310 9.73 -11.06 2.99
CA ILE A 310 8.40 -11.69 3.05
C ILE A 310 8.53 -13.22 3.00
N GLU A 311 9.39 -13.74 2.13
CA GLU A 311 9.64 -15.18 2.01
C GLU A 311 10.15 -15.78 3.32
N VAL A 312 11.16 -15.18 3.93
CA VAL A 312 11.71 -15.69 5.19
C VAL A 312 10.72 -15.55 6.34
N ALA A 313 9.97 -14.45 6.42
CA ALA A 313 8.92 -14.25 7.43
C ALA A 313 7.78 -15.28 7.28
N GLY A 314 7.38 -15.59 6.05
CA GLY A 314 6.43 -16.67 5.77
C GLY A 314 6.96 -18.04 6.13
N SER A 315 8.22 -18.34 5.80
CA SER A 315 8.84 -19.64 6.03
C SER A 315 9.16 -19.91 7.49
N GLU A 316 9.61 -18.91 8.25
CA GLU A 316 10.06 -19.08 9.64
C GLU A 316 8.96 -18.78 10.65
N ALA A 317 8.25 -17.64 10.49
CA ALA A 317 7.24 -17.16 11.44
C ALA A 317 5.79 -17.45 11.02
N GLY A 318 5.57 -18.06 9.84
CA GLY A 318 4.24 -18.42 9.36
C GLY A 318 3.38 -17.23 8.94
N LYS A 319 3.97 -16.06 8.65
CA LYS A 319 3.22 -14.88 8.22
C LYS A 319 2.67 -15.06 6.80
N THR A 320 1.46 -14.56 6.58
CA THR A 320 0.92 -14.43 5.22
C THR A 320 1.54 -13.22 4.50
N ILE A 321 1.44 -13.18 3.18
CA ILE A 321 2.05 -12.09 2.39
C ILE A 321 1.41 -10.74 2.73
N ASP A 322 0.09 -10.70 2.93
CA ASP A 322 -0.66 -9.51 3.31
C ASP A 322 -0.33 -8.98 4.72
N GLN A 323 0.21 -9.83 5.60
CA GLN A 323 0.73 -9.44 6.90
C GLN A 323 2.20 -9.01 6.86
N ALA A 324 3.00 -9.67 6.02
CA ALA A 324 4.44 -9.42 5.97
C ALA A 324 4.79 -8.21 5.09
N ASP A 325 4.02 -7.93 4.04
CA ASP A 325 4.30 -6.81 3.12
C ASP A 325 4.20 -5.43 3.79
N PRO A 326 3.12 -5.09 4.56
CA PRO A 326 3.07 -3.85 5.34
C PRO A 326 4.18 -3.76 6.39
N GLU A 327 4.57 -4.88 6.98
CA GLU A 327 5.67 -4.91 7.95
C GLU A 327 7.02 -4.54 7.31
N VAL A 328 7.27 -4.94 6.07
CA VAL A 328 8.46 -4.49 5.34
C VAL A 328 8.36 -3.00 5.00
N SER A 329 7.19 -2.49 4.64
CA SER A 329 6.97 -1.05 4.43
C SER A 329 7.31 -0.25 5.69
N GLU A 330 6.82 -0.69 6.85
CA GLU A 330 7.11 -0.08 8.15
C GLU A 330 8.61 -0.11 8.48
N ALA A 331 9.31 -1.20 8.19
CA ALA A 331 10.76 -1.31 8.39
C ALA A 331 11.53 -0.30 7.54
N ILE A 332 11.12 -0.08 6.29
CA ILE A 332 11.69 0.93 5.39
C ILE A 332 11.44 2.33 5.95
N ASP A 333 10.21 2.60 6.39
CA ASP A 333 9.81 3.86 7.00
C ASP A 333 10.63 4.18 8.25
N PHE A 334 10.89 3.20 9.12
CA PHE A 334 11.77 3.39 10.28
C PHE A 334 13.18 3.83 9.87
N CYS A 335 13.76 3.24 8.82
CA CYS A 335 15.07 3.65 8.35
C CYS A 335 15.08 5.12 7.89
N HIS A 336 14.10 5.53 7.11
CA HIS A 336 13.98 6.90 6.60
C HIS A 336 13.60 7.90 7.70
N HIS A 337 12.71 7.52 8.60
CA HIS A 337 12.31 8.35 9.75
C HIS A 337 13.49 8.64 10.68
N TYR A 338 14.19 7.59 11.12
CA TYR A 338 15.31 7.76 12.05
C TYR A 338 16.54 8.40 11.39
N ALA A 339 16.73 8.26 10.07
CA ALA A 339 17.72 9.03 9.34
C ALA A 339 17.45 10.53 9.48
N ASN A 340 16.23 10.98 9.25
CA ASN A 340 15.86 12.39 9.39
C ASN A 340 15.92 12.86 10.85
N ALA A 341 15.38 12.08 11.79
CA ALA A 341 15.41 12.40 13.22
C ALA A 341 16.84 12.51 13.78
N SER A 342 17.81 11.75 13.24
CA SER A 342 19.20 11.85 13.67
C SER A 342 19.82 13.21 13.39
N LEU A 343 19.43 13.88 12.32
CA LEU A 343 19.91 15.22 11.98
C LEU A 343 19.46 16.24 13.03
N GLU A 344 18.20 16.13 13.49
CA GLU A 344 17.63 16.99 14.52
C GLU A 344 18.28 16.72 15.90
N LEU A 345 18.52 15.44 16.22
CA LEU A 345 19.12 15.02 17.49
C LEU A 345 20.54 15.57 17.70
N PHE A 346 21.29 15.76 16.61
CA PHE A 346 22.67 16.31 16.66
C PHE A 346 22.73 17.78 16.29
N ASP A 347 21.63 18.48 16.10
CA ASP A 347 21.55 19.93 15.89
C ASP A 347 21.35 20.63 17.24
N GLU A 348 22.40 21.33 17.71
CA GLU A 348 22.39 22.06 19.00
C GLU A 348 21.30 23.16 19.03
N ALA A 349 20.97 23.77 17.89
CA ALA A 349 19.91 24.77 17.81
C ALA A 349 18.52 24.12 18.01
N HIS A 350 18.28 22.97 17.38
CA HIS A 350 17.05 22.20 17.56
C HIS A 350 16.91 21.70 19.01
N MET A 351 18.03 21.27 19.62
CA MET A 351 18.08 20.76 20.99
C MET A 351 18.07 21.85 22.07
N ALA A 352 17.82 23.12 21.70
CA ALA A 352 17.73 24.26 22.61
C ALA A 352 18.95 24.39 23.56
N GLY A 353 20.14 24.10 23.05
CA GLY A 353 21.40 24.14 23.79
C GLY A 353 21.74 22.89 24.60
N ALA A 354 20.89 21.84 24.55
CA ALA A 354 21.27 20.54 25.09
C ALA A 354 22.20 19.80 24.11
N ARG A 355 23.11 19.02 24.67
CA ARG A 355 24.01 18.17 23.88
C ARG A 355 23.62 16.71 24.06
N PHE A 356 23.32 16.05 22.97
CA PHE A 356 23.10 14.61 22.96
C PHE A 356 24.43 13.84 23.10
N VAL A 357 24.48 12.86 24.00
CA VAL A 357 25.65 11.99 24.22
C VAL A 357 25.25 10.56 23.83
N PRO A 358 25.82 9.99 22.75
CA PRO A 358 25.56 8.63 22.35
C PRO A 358 26.08 7.63 23.40
N VAL A 359 25.46 6.43 23.44
CA VAL A 359 25.99 5.25 24.12
C VAL A 359 26.72 4.37 23.12
N ASP A 360 27.67 3.51 23.60
CA ASP A 360 28.48 2.71 22.71
C ASP A 360 27.70 1.47 22.20
N VAL A 361 27.08 0.68 23.09
CA VAL A 361 26.47 -0.61 22.72
C VAL A 361 25.02 -0.68 23.15
N THR A 362 24.16 -0.98 22.19
CA THR A 362 22.73 -1.29 22.40
C THR A 362 22.44 -2.74 22.02
N VAL A 363 21.83 -3.53 22.90
CA VAL A 363 21.25 -4.82 22.58
C VAL A 363 19.78 -4.61 22.19
N VAL A 364 19.40 -5.06 20.99
CA VAL A 364 18.01 -5.07 20.55
C VAL A 364 17.46 -6.49 20.68
N ALA A 365 16.58 -6.70 21.66
CA ALA A 365 15.90 -7.98 21.90
C ALA A 365 14.50 -7.91 21.30
N SER A 366 14.32 -8.50 20.13
CA SER A 366 13.10 -8.35 19.31
C SER A 366 12.18 -9.58 19.42
N PRO A 367 10.83 -9.39 19.26
CA PRO A 367 9.86 -10.47 19.31
C PRO A 367 9.83 -11.28 18.01
N TRP A 368 9.00 -12.34 17.99
CA TRP A 368 8.83 -13.19 16.81
C TRP A 368 7.63 -12.80 15.93
N ASN A 369 6.64 -12.14 16.49
CA ASN A 369 5.36 -11.85 15.81
C ASN A 369 5.43 -10.68 14.82
N PHE A 370 6.41 -9.80 14.97
CA PHE A 370 6.81 -8.76 14.03
C PHE A 370 8.31 -8.90 13.73
N PRO A 371 8.70 -9.94 12.96
CA PRO A 371 10.10 -10.34 12.84
C PRO A 371 10.94 -9.42 11.94
N VAL A 372 10.33 -8.45 11.26
CA VAL A 372 10.99 -7.50 10.35
C VAL A 372 10.95 -6.07 10.89
N ALA A 373 9.78 -5.48 11.10
CA ALA A 373 9.65 -4.07 11.46
C ALA A 373 10.25 -3.75 12.84
N ILE A 374 9.87 -4.49 13.88
CA ILE A 374 10.33 -4.19 15.25
C ILE A 374 11.85 -4.29 15.38
N PRO A 375 12.53 -5.36 14.89
CA PRO A 375 13.99 -5.38 14.93
C PRO A 375 14.63 -4.22 14.16
N VAL A 376 14.14 -3.90 12.94
CA VAL A 376 14.67 -2.78 12.16
C VAL A 376 14.47 -1.46 12.88
N GLY A 377 13.29 -1.22 13.46
CA GLY A 377 13.01 -0.01 14.23
C GLY A 377 14.01 0.18 15.38
N GLY A 378 14.25 -0.88 16.17
CA GLY A 378 15.23 -0.84 17.25
C GLY A 378 16.66 -0.62 16.77
N VAL A 379 17.07 -1.31 15.71
CA VAL A 379 18.41 -1.19 15.12
C VAL A 379 18.61 0.20 14.51
N ALA A 380 17.69 0.67 13.68
CA ALA A 380 17.78 1.97 13.01
C ALA A 380 17.79 3.13 14.02
N ALA A 381 16.94 3.08 15.05
CA ALA A 381 16.94 4.10 16.12
C ALA A 381 18.27 4.15 16.89
N ALA A 382 18.84 2.99 17.23
CA ALA A 382 20.11 2.94 17.94
C ALA A 382 21.27 3.44 17.08
N LEU A 383 21.33 3.05 15.79
CA LEU A 383 22.33 3.55 14.83
C LEU A 383 22.21 5.08 14.63
N ALA A 384 20.98 5.57 14.47
CA ALA A 384 20.69 7.01 14.36
C ALA A 384 21.24 7.79 15.57
N ALA A 385 21.08 7.22 16.76
CA ALA A 385 21.60 7.75 18.01
C ALA A 385 23.12 7.55 18.21
N GLY A 386 23.82 6.92 17.27
CA GLY A 386 25.28 6.75 17.33
C GLY A 386 25.76 5.47 18.03
N SER A 387 24.87 4.53 18.36
CA SER A 387 25.21 3.28 19.05
C SER A 387 25.49 2.15 18.07
N ALA A 388 26.43 1.26 18.37
CA ALA A 388 26.47 -0.05 17.78
C ALA A 388 25.33 -0.93 18.29
N VAL A 389 24.94 -1.93 17.51
CA VAL A 389 23.79 -2.78 17.81
C VAL A 389 24.13 -4.25 17.76
N ILE A 390 23.77 -4.97 18.80
CA ILE A 390 23.74 -6.42 18.80
C ILE A 390 22.27 -6.84 18.73
N LEU A 391 21.84 -7.37 17.59
CA LEU A 391 20.46 -7.84 17.39
C LEU A 391 20.33 -9.27 17.91
N LYS A 392 19.55 -9.41 18.99
CA LYS A 392 19.15 -10.69 19.57
C LYS A 392 17.67 -10.96 19.25
N PRO A 393 17.38 -11.74 18.21
CA PRO A 393 16.00 -12.10 17.89
C PRO A 393 15.43 -13.12 18.89
N ALA A 394 14.11 -13.19 18.95
CA ALA A 394 13.44 -14.34 19.54
C ALA A 394 13.79 -15.64 18.79
N PRO A 395 13.85 -16.82 19.46
CA PRO A 395 14.22 -18.08 18.81
C PRO A 395 13.44 -18.41 17.52
N PRO A 396 12.10 -18.12 17.40
CA PRO A 396 11.35 -18.40 16.18
C PRO A 396 11.50 -17.34 15.06
N ALA A 397 12.47 -16.40 15.16
CA ALA A 397 12.66 -15.32 14.19
C ALA A 397 14.15 -15.04 13.87
N LYS A 398 15.02 -16.05 14.05
CA LYS A 398 16.47 -15.88 13.87
C LYS A 398 16.86 -15.72 12.41
N ARG A 399 16.19 -16.43 11.50
CA ARG A 399 16.42 -16.33 10.05
C ARG A 399 16.01 -14.99 9.50
N CYS A 400 14.86 -14.46 9.96
CA CYS A 400 14.42 -13.11 9.63
C CYS A 400 15.48 -12.08 10.06
N ALA A 401 15.97 -12.17 11.31
CA ALA A 401 17.01 -11.28 11.80
C ALA A 401 18.35 -11.43 11.03
N ALA A 402 18.69 -12.62 10.60
CA ALA A 402 19.89 -12.85 9.78
C ALA A 402 19.81 -12.14 8.42
N GLU A 403 18.65 -12.19 7.75
CA GLU A 403 18.42 -11.50 6.49
C GLU A 403 18.39 -9.97 6.67
N LEU A 404 17.86 -9.48 7.80
CA LEU A 404 17.91 -8.05 8.15
C LEU A 404 19.37 -7.59 8.35
N VAL A 405 20.17 -8.30 9.14
CA VAL A 405 21.57 -7.94 9.37
C VAL A 405 22.35 -7.99 8.04
N ALA A 406 22.08 -8.98 7.18
CA ALA A 406 22.65 -9.02 5.84
C ALA A 406 22.27 -7.79 5.00
N ALA A 407 21.04 -7.29 5.09
CA ALA A 407 20.61 -6.08 4.40
C ALA A 407 21.33 -4.81 4.93
N PHE A 408 21.53 -4.70 6.23
CA PHE A 408 22.34 -3.62 6.80
C PHE A 408 23.79 -3.65 6.27
N HIS A 409 24.41 -4.83 6.23
CA HIS A 409 25.76 -4.99 5.70
C HIS A 409 25.84 -4.69 4.19
N GLU A 410 24.86 -5.12 3.41
CA GLU A 410 24.75 -4.80 1.98
C GLU A 410 24.64 -3.30 1.73
N ALA A 411 23.96 -2.57 2.64
CA ALA A 411 23.88 -1.12 2.61
C ALA A 411 25.17 -0.40 2.99
N GLY A 412 26.22 -1.15 3.38
CA GLY A 412 27.52 -0.62 3.76
C GLY A 412 27.71 -0.39 5.27
N ILE A 413 26.76 -0.79 6.11
CA ILE A 413 26.92 -0.75 7.56
C ILE A 413 27.99 -1.79 7.99
N PRO A 414 29.04 -1.39 8.75
CA PRO A 414 30.08 -2.31 9.20
C PRO A 414 29.55 -3.50 10.01
N LYS A 415 30.16 -4.67 9.85
CA LYS A 415 29.72 -5.91 10.50
C LYS A 415 29.77 -5.85 12.03
N ASP A 416 30.75 -5.15 12.58
CA ASP A 416 30.91 -4.99 14.03
C ASP A 416 29.96 -3.90 14.57
N LEU A 417 29.41 -3.04 13.72
CA LEU A 417 28.44 -2.02 14.09
C LEU A 417 27.02 -2.58 14.23
N VAL A 418 26.64 -3.54 13.38
CA VAL A 418 25.39 -4.30 13.49
C VAL A 418 25.72 -5.78 13.44
N ALA A 419 25.60 -6.44 14.58
CA ALA A 419 25.93 -7.83 14.73
C ALA A 419 24.69 -8.69 15.06
N LEU A 420 24.63 -9.90 14.53
CA LEU A 420 23.59 -10.90 14.84
C LEU A 420 24.02 -11.76 16.03
N ALA A 421 23.16 -11.82 17.05
CA ALA A 421 23.29 -12.78 18.16
C ALA A 421 22.12 -13.77 18.16
N PRO A 422 22.17 -14.85 17.35
CA PRO A 422 21.05 -15.78 17.17
C PRO A 422 20.96 -16.80 18.30
N LEU A 423 20.99 -16.32 19.54
CA LEU A 423 21.02 -17.11 20.76
C LEU A 423 19.67 -17.75 21.05
N GLU A 424 19.70 -18.95 21.67
CA GLU A 424 18.53 -19.53 22.29
C GLU A 424 18.20 -18.86 23.64
N ASP A 425 16.98 -19.02 24.12
CA ASP A 425 16.63 -18.62 25.48
C ASP A 425 17.39 -19.51 26.47
N GLY A 426 18.41 -18.97 27.13
CA GLY A 426 19.30 -19.73 28.01
C GLY A 426 20.40 -18.86 28.60
N ASP A 427 21.46 -19.51 29.11
CA ASP A 427 22.51 -18.83 29.86
C ASP A 427 23.26 -17.78 29.06
N LEU A 428 23.55 -18.04 27.78
CA LEU A 428 24.23 -17.06 26.92
C LEU A 428 23.36 -15.81 26.66
N SER A 429 22.02 -15.98 26.52
CA SER A 429 21.08 -14.87 26.43
C SER A 429 21.00 -14.06 27.72
N ARG A 430 21.07 -14.73 28.86
CA ARG A 430 21.12 -14.07 30.19
C ARG A 430 22.46 -13.43 30.46
N TYR A 431 23.52 -13.85 29.79
CA TYR A 431 24.83 -13.25 29.90
C TYR A 431 24.97 -11.95 29.09
N ILE A 432 24.50 -11.94 27.84
CA ILE A 432 24.69 -10.79 26.94
C ILE A 432 23.80 -9.59 27.34
N VAL A 433 22.58 -9.80 27.84
CA VAL A 433 21.65 -8.70 28.12
C VAL A 433 22.12 -7.81 29.29
N PRO A 434 22.53 -8.35 30.47
CA PRO A 434 23.05 -7.55 31.57
C PRO A 434 24.57 -7.35 31.52
N HIS A 435 25.22 -7.60 30.37
CA HIS A 435 26.67 -7.49 30.26
C HIS A 435 27.14 -6.08 30.58
N GLU A 436 28.21 -5.93 31.39
CA GLU A 436 28.67 -4.64 31.95
C GLU A 436 29.03 -3.58 30.91
N ALA A 437 29.44 -4.00 29.69
CA ALA A 437 29.77 -3.12 28.58
C ALA A 437 28.58 -2.94 27.60
N VAL A 438 27.38 -3.35 27.93
CA VAL A 438 26.14 -3.02 27.24
C VAL A 438 25.48 -1.86 27.93
N ASP A 439 25.40 -0.71 27.26
CA ASP A 439 24.87 0.52 27.83
C ASP A 439 23.35 0.59 27.80
N ARG A 440 22.72 -0.09 26.83
CA ARG A 440 21.27 -0.02 26.64
C ARG A 440 20.72 -1.35 26.11
N VAL A 441 19.52 -1.67 26.59
CA VAL A 441 18.71 -2.78 26.05
C VAL A 441 17.38 -2.23 25.58
N VAL A 442 17.05 -2.50 24.30
CA VAL A 442 15.73 -2.25 23.72
C VAL A 442 15.02 -3.59 23.61
N LEU A 443 14.07 -3.84 24.49
CA LEU A 443 13.33 -5.08 24.53
C LEU A 443 11.87 -4.83 24.15
N THR A 444 11.39 -5.59 23.18
CA THR A 444 9.97 -5.67 22.84
C THR A 444 9.48 -7.09 23.08
N GLY A 445 8.50 -7.25 23.96
CA GLY A 445 7.98 -8.57 24.32
C GLY A 445 7.09 -8.53 25.56
N SER A 446 6.79 -9.71 26.11
CA SER A 446 5.99 -9.80 27.34
C SER A 446 6.83 -9.42 28.56
N TYR A 447 6.13 -8.99 29.61
CA TYR A 447 6.75 -8.69 30.91
C TYR A 447 7.54 -9.89 31.47
N ASP A 448 6.99 -11.11 31.32
CA ASP A 448 7.67 -12.33 31.79
C ASP A 448 8.98 -12.58 31.07
N LYS A 449 9.04 -12.29 29.76
CA LYS A 449 10.31 -12.36 29.00
C LYS A 449 11.31 -11.33 29.47
N ALA A 450 10.86 -10.10 29.76
CA ALA A 450 11.74 -9.05 30.30
C ALA A 450 12.37 -9.43 31.65
N ARG A 451 11.65 -10.21 32.47
CA ARG A 451 12.17 -10.71 33.75
C ARG A 451 13.14 -11.89 33.63
N LEU A 452 13.08 -12.62 32.51
CA LEU A 452 13.95 -13.79 32.27
C LEU A 452 15.30 -13.39 31.64
N LEU A 453 15.35 -12.29 30.95
CA LEU A 453 16.56 -11.71 30.34
C LEU A 453 17.25 -10.71 31.28
#